data_02b9d127632575d5905b4c9ab8389e44
#
_entry.id   02b9d127632575d5905b4c9ab8389e44
#
_cell.length_a   1.000
_cell.length_b   1.000
_cell.length_c   1.000
_cell.angle_alpha   90.00
_cell.angle_beta   90.00
_cell.angle_gamma   90.00
#
_symmetry.space_group_name_H-M   'P 1'
#
loop_
_entity.id
_entity.type
_entity.pdbx_description
1 polymer ?
#
loop_
_entity_poly.entity_id
_entity_poly.type
_entity_poly.pdbx_seq_one_letter_code
_entity_poly.pdbx_strand_id
1 'polypeptide(L)'
;MAVLEVRDLRCGYGKKKPVEIVHGVSFSVDRGEFVCIIGANGCGKTTTLKAMMGLLPCAGGEVLVEGKPLSRMPEHERARHFAYIPQAHTPPFPFSVADVVLMGRTPYINKLAQTTARDRQIAYQALELLGIVGLAEKAYTNLSGGQQQLVLIARALTQQADVLVMDEPTAALDFGNQQLVLSRMSMLSRMGKAVVMVTHDPDHALFCADRVIVMDAGRVLAQGTPAECITTEMLARIYGTDASVVDVELDGGLRERVCVPVLAR
;
A
#
# COMPACT_ATOMS: atom_id res chain seq x y z
N MET A 1 -13.94 -5.29 12.90
CA MET A 1 -13.30 -6.60 13.19
C MET A 1 -12.09 -6.72 12.29
N ALA A 2 -10.92 -6.94 12.87
CA ALA A 2 -9.66 -6.93 12.14
C ALA A 2 -9.64 -7.99 11.03
N VAL A 3 -9.35 -7.56 9.80
CA VAL A 3 -9.12 -8.45 8.67
C VAL A 3 -7.66 -8.91 8.63
N LEU A 4 -6.75 -8.10 9.18
CA LEU A 4 -5.32 -8.38 9.30
C LEU A 4 -4.85 -8.05 10.71
N GLU A 5 -4.11 -8.97 11.32
CA GLU A 5 -3.41 -8.74 12.60
C GLU A 5 -1.94 -9.15 12.44
N VAL A 6 -1.05 -8.28 12.85
CA VAL A 6 0.40 -8.50 12.92
C VAL A 6 0.80 -8.45 14.38
N ARG A 7 1.40 -9.52 14.91
CA ARG A 7 1.74 -9.68 16.32
C ARG A 7 3.22 -9.99 16.48
N ASP A 8 3.96 -9.13 17.18
CA ASP A 8 5.41 -9.23 17.48
C ASP A 8 6.26 -9.66 16.26
N LEU A 9 5.94 -9.12 15.08
CA LEU A 9 6.57 -9.50 13.83
C LEU A 9 8.06 -9.19 13.86
N ARG A 10 8.89 -10.23 13.63
CA ARG A 10 10.35 -10.13 13.52
C ARG A 10 10.78 -10.75 12.21
N CYS A 11 11.54 -10.01 11.43
CA CYS A 11 12.00 -10.48 10.13
C CYS A 11 13.21 -9.70 9.63
N GLY A 12 13.89 -10.26 8.63
CA GLY A 12 15.07 -9.66 8.02
C GLY A 12 15.58 -10.47 6.84
N TYR A 13 16.77 -10.18 6.39
CA TYR A 13 17.37 -10.80 5.20
C TYR A 13 18.60 -11.60 5.55
N GLY A 14 18.86 -12.68 4.79
CA GLY A 14 20.03 -13.53 4.89
C GLY A 14 19.67 -14.98 5.21
N LYS A 15 20.27 -15.94 4.47
CA LYS A 15 19.98 -17.39 4.64
C LYS A 15 20.74 -18.02 5.79
N LYS A 16 22.00 -17.62 6.08
CA LYS A 16 22.87 -18.25 7.09
C LYS A 16 23.00 -17.45 8.37
N LYS A 17 22.97 -16.12 8.31
CA LYS A 17 22.96 -15.19 9.43
C LYS A 17 21.98 -14.09 9.09
N PRO A 18 20.69 -14.24 9.40
CA PRO A 18 19.70 -13.23 9.08
C PRO A 18 20.02 -11.94 9.85
N VAL A 19 20.11 -10.84 9.12
CA VAL A 19 20.14 -9.50 9.72
C VAL A 19 18.69 -9.12 9.97
N GLU A 20 18.30 -9.07 11.24
CA GLU A 20 16.95 -8.64 11.62
C GLU A 20 16.79 -7.15 11.31
N ILE A 21 15.73 -6.80 10.62
CA ILE A 21 15.36 -5.43 10.22
C ILE A 21 14.12 -4.96 10.96
N VAL A 22 13.19 -5.88 11.24
CA VAL A 22 11.91 -5.61 11.93
C VAL A 22 11.94 -6.31 13.28
N HIS A 23 11.75 -5.54 14.35
CA HIS A 23 12.03 -5.90 15.72
C HIS A 23 10.76 -5.91 16.60
N GLY A 24 9.80 -6.78 16.32
CA GLY A 24 8.60 -6.92 17.15
C GLY A 24 7.51 -5.90 16.82
N VAL A 25 7.20 -5.74 15.54
CA VAL A 25 6.12 -4.86 15.06
C VAL A 25 4.77 -5.51 15.30
N SER A 26 3.83 -4.74 15.89
CA SER A 26 2.46 -5.20 16.15
C SER A 26 1.45 -4.13 15.75
N PHE A 27 0.45 -4.50 14.96
CA PHE A 27 -0.70 -3.67 14.58
C PHE A 27 -1.82 -4.54 14.01
N SER A 28 -2.99 -3.97 13.87
CA SER A 28 -4.12 -4.61 13.17
C SER A 28 -4.66 -3.67 12.08
N VAL A 29 -5.48 -4.20 11.18
CA VAL A 29 -6.18 -3.41 10.17
C VAL A 29 -7.61 -3.93 10.07
N ASP A 30 -8.58 -3.04 10.19
CA ASP A 30 -9.99 -3.36 10.04
C ASP A 30 -10.44 -3.30 8.56
N ARG A 31 -11.58 -3.95 8.26
CA ARG A 31 -12.22 -3.78 6.95
C ARG A 31 -12.67 -2.33 6.78
N GLY A 32 -12.39 -1.76 5.61
CA GLY A 32 -12.71 -0.38 5.32
C GLY A 32 -11.78 0.64 6.00
N GLU A 33 -10.67 0.20 6.60
CA GLU A 33 -9.69 1.08 7.21
C GLU A 33 -8.53 1.37 6.25
N PHE A 34 -8.11 2.62 6.19
CA PHE A 34 -6.92 3.07 5.48
C PHE A 34 -5.80 3.34 6.49
N VAL A 35 -4.81 2.46 6.53
CA VAL A 35 -3.64 2.59 7.40
C VAL A 35 -2.43 3.04 6.60
N CYS A 36 -1.80 4.14 7.02
CA CYS A 36 -0.50 4.56 6.49
C CYS A 36 0.63 4.17 7.44
N ILE A 37 1.69 3.59 6.89
CA ILE A 37 2.95 3.34 7.60
C ILE A 37 3.95 4.38 7.12
N ILE A 38 4.41 5.25 8.02
CA ILE A 38 5.38 6.30 7.74
C ILE A 38 6.68 6.08 8.52
N GLY A 39 7.77 6.72 8.09
CA GLY A 39 9.08 6.66 8.74
C GLY A 39 10.21 6.89 7.74
N ALA A 40 11.42 7.11 8.23
CA ALA A 40 12.59 7.36 7.41
C ALA A 40 12.90 6.20 6.44
N ASN A 41 13.67 6.51 5.39
CA ASN A 41 14.16 5.48 4.48
C ASN A 41 15.05 4.47 5.22
N GLY A 42 14.85 3.18 4.95
CA GLY A 42 15.61 2.11 5.62
C GLY A 42 15.08 1.70 6.99
N CYS A 43 14.05 2.34 7.57
CA CYS A 43 13.51 1.98 8.89
C CYS A 43 12.72 0.65 8.93
N GLY A 44 12.56 -0.06 7.80
CA GLY A 44 11.94 -1.39 7.77
C GLY A 44 10.51 -1.45 7.19
N LYS A 45 9.94 -0.37 6.65
CA LYS A 45 8.56 -0.30 6.12
C LYS A 45 8.28 -1.38 5.06
N THR A 46 9.03 -1.39 3.95
CA THR A 46 8.89 -2.40 2.87
C THR A 46 9.13 -3.81 3.37
N THR A 47 10.06 -3.99 4.32
CA THR A 47 10.34 -5.29 4.94
C THR A 47 9.13 -5.79 5.73
N THR A 48 8.49 -4.91 6.50
CA THR A 48 7.25 -5.19 7.23
C THR A 48 6.12 -5.56 6.26
N LEU A 49 5.92 -4.79 5.16
CA LEU A 49 4.92 -5.13 4.14
C LEU A 49 5.15 -6.52 3.55
N LYS A 50 6.39 -6.84 3.15
CA LYS A 50 6.72 -8.15 2.56
C LYS A 50 6.49 -9.29 3.54
N ALA A 51 6.87 -9.11 4.81
CA ALA A 51 6.70 -10.12 5.84
C ALA A 51 5.21 -10.35 6.18
N MET A 52 4.42 -9.29 6.31
CA MET A 52 2.99 -9.43 6.60
C MET A 52 2.20 -10.09 5.47
N MET A 53 2.68 -10.02 4.23
CA MET A 53 2.10 -10.76 3.08
C MET A 53 2.63 -12.19 2.94
N GLY A 54 3.61 -12.59 3.77
CA GLY A 54 4.28 -13.88 3.66
C GLY A 54 5.24 -14.00 2.48
N LEU A 55 5.68 -12.88 1.89
CA LEU A 55 6.70 -12.81 0.83
C LEU A 55 8.13 -12.85 1.40
N LEU A 56 8.27 -12.60 2.70
CA LEU A 56 9.51 -12.71 3.44
C LEU A 56 9.27 -13.61 4.67
N PRO A 57 10.13 -14.59 4.96
CA PRO A 57 9.98 -15.44 6.13
C PRO A 57 10.13 -14.62 7.42
N CYS A 58 9.27 -14.90 8.40
CA CYS A 58 9.34 -14.33 9.72
C CYS A 58 10.32 -15.14 10.60
N ALA A 59 11.15 -14.43 11.37
CA ALA A 59 12.01 -15.02 12.41
C ALA A 59 11.26 -15.18 13.74
N GLY A 60 10.17 -14.43 13.93
CA GLY A 60 9.33 -14.48 15.13
C GLY A 60 8.02 -13.74 14.91
N GLY A 61 7.09 -13.89 15.86
CA GLY A 61 5.76 -13.34 15.77
C GLY A 61 4.83 -14.11 14.84
N GLU A 62 3.66 -13.57 14.61
CA GLU A 62 2.67 -14.15 13.70
C GLU A 62 1.88 -13.08 12.94
N VAL A 63 1.35 -13.49 11.78
CA VAL A 63 0.40 -12.71 11.01
C VAL A 63 -0.87 -13.52 10.90
N LEU A 64 -2.01 -12.90 11.23
CA LEU A 64 -3.33 -13.50 11.13
C LEU A 64 -4.14 -12.75 10.07
N VAL A 65 -4.82 -13.50 9.23
CA VAL A 65 -5.80 -12.98 8.27
C VAL A 65 -7.15 -13.60 8.62
N GLU A 66 -8.13 -12.76 8.96
CA GLU A 66 -9.43 -13.20 9.45
C GLU A 66 -9.32 -14.21 10.62
N GLY A 67 -8.36 -13.97 11.53
CA GLY A 67 -8.09 -14.81 12.70
C GLY A 67 -7.33 -16.11 12.38
N LYS A 68 -6.96 -16.38 11.14
CA LYS A 68 -6.20 -17.59 10.73
C LYS A 68 -4.73 -17.27 10.52
N PRO A 69 -3.79 -18.08 11.07
CA PRO A 69 -2.36 -17.87 10.85
C PRO A 69 -1.97 -17.96 9.37
N LEU A 70 -1.35 -16.90 8.85
CA LEU A 70 -0.88 -16.82 7.47
C LEU A 70 0.14 -17.94 7.14
N SER A 71 0.96 -18.34 8.12
CA SER A 71 1.95 -19.41 7.96
C SER A 71 1.34 -20.78 7.64
N ARG A 72 0.05 -21.00 7.95
CA ARG A 72 -0.68 -22.24 7.66
C ARG A 72 -1.42 -22.19 6.32
N MET A 73 -1.48 -21.02 5.67
CA MET A 73 -2.16 -20.86 4.40
C MET A 73 -1.21 -21.22 3.24
N PRO A 74 -1.63 -22.00 2.25
CA PRO A 74 -0.89 -22.21 1.03
C PRO A 74 -0.76 -20.90 0.22
N GLU A 75 0.25 -20.80 -0.63
CA GLU A 75 0.57 -19.56 -1.35
C GLU A 75 -0.61 -19.00 -2.18
N HIS A 76 -1.35 -19.89 -2.87
CA HIS A 76 -2.49 -19.48 -3.67
C HIS A 76 -3.66 -18.91 -2.83
N GLU A 77 -3.82 -19.37 -1.57
CA GLU A 77 -4.79 -18.82 -0.64
C GLU A 77 -4.34 -17.45 -0.13
N ARG A 78 -3.07 -17.32 0.29
CA ARG A 78 -2.47 -16.03 0.67
C ARG A 78 -2.64 -14.98 -0.43
N ALA A 79 -2.39 -15.38 -1.68
CA ALA A 79 -2.56 -14.50 -2.84
C ALA A 79 -4.02 -14.07 -3.10
N ARG A 80 -5.03 -14.65 -2.46
CA ARG A 80 -6.41 -14.17 -2.51
C ARG A 80 -6.74 -13.12 -1.47
N HIS A 81 -5.96 -13.05 -0.39
CA HIS A 81 -6.15 -12.09 0.68
C HIS A 81 -5.40 -10.78 0.46
N PHE A 82 -4.25 -10.81 -0.21
CA PHE A 82 -3.40 -9.63 -0.40
C PHE A 82 -3.23 -9.29 -1.87
N ALA A 83 -3.57 -8.06 -2.25
CA ALA A 83 -3.18 -7.50 -3.53
C ALA A 83 -2.06 -6.47 -3.34
N TYR A 84 -0.91 -6.72 -3.96
CA TYR A 84 0.28 -5.90 -3.79
C TYR A 84 0.51 -4.97 -4.97
N ILE A 85 0.68 -3.69 -4.66
CA ILE A 85 1.02 -2.63 -5.60
C ILE A 85 2.44 -2.16 -5.26
N PRO A 86 3.46 -2.56 -6.04
CA PRO A 86 4.85 -2.17 -5.80
C PRO A 86 5.10 -0.72 -6.22
N GLN A 87 6.18 -0.14 -5.72
CA GLN A 87 6.65 1.21 -6.06
C GLN A 87 6.92 1.38 -7.57
N ALA A 88 7.49 0.36 -8.20
CA ALA A 88 7.73 0.33 -9.64
C ALA A 88 7.52 -1.08 -10.19
N HIS A 89 7.01 -1.16 -11.41
CA HIS A 89 6.85 -2.41 -12.13
C HIS A 89 7.08 -2.17 -13.61
N THR A 90 8.13 -2.79 -14.14
CA THR A 90 8.41 -2.80 -15.58
C THR A 90 8.22 -4.22 -16.08
N PRO A 91 7.15 -4.51 -16.82
CA PRO A 91 6.99 -5.83 -17.42
C PRO A 91 8.04 -6.03 -18.53
N PRO A 92 8.59 -7.25 -18.68
CA PRO A 92 9.63 -7.55 -19.66
C PRO A 92 9.12 -7.54 -21.11
N PHE A 93 7.81 -7.51 -21.31
CA PHE A 93 7.16 -7.56 -22.62
C PHE A 93 6.09 -6.48 -22.77
N PRO A 94 5.80 -6.03 -24.00
CA PRO A 94 4.78 -5.00 -24.29
C PRO A 94 3.35 -5.59 -24.25
N PHE A 95 2.94 -6.12 -23.09
CA PHE A 95 1.57 -6.57 -22.88
C PHE A 95 0.58 -5.42 -23.04
N SER A 96 -0.64 -5.72 -23.49
CA SER A 96 -1.73 -4.75 -23.43
C SER A 96 -2.11 -4.43 -21.96
N VAL A 97 -2.70 -3.27 -21.73
CA VAL A 97 -3.23 -2.89 -20.41
C VAL A 97 -4.23 -3.94 -19.93
N ALA A 98 -5.12 -4.41 -20.80
CA ALA A 98 -6.10 -5.46 -20.48
C ALA A 98 -5.41 -6.74 -20.00
N ASP A 99 -4.32 -7.17 -20.65
CA ASP A 99 -3.57 -8.35 -20.25
C ASP A 99 -2.91 -8.16 -18.88
N VAL A 100 -2.28 -7.00 -18.64
CA VAL A 100 -1.65 -6.70 -17.34
C VAL A 100 -2.69 -6.72 -16.23
N VAL A 101 -3.86 -6.14 -16.45
CA VAL A 101 -4.95 -6.12 -15.45
C VAL A 101 -5.49 -7.53 -15.22
N LEU A 102 -5.66 -8.32 -16.29
CA LEU A 102 -6.14 -9.69 -16.22
C LEU A 102 -5.20 -10.61 -15.42
N MET A 103 -3.89 -10.31 -15.35
CA MET A 103 -2.94 -11.04 -14.48
C MET A 103 -3.37 -11.00 -13.00
N GLY A 104 -4.18 -10.04 -12.58
CA GLY A 104 -4.79 -10.03 -11.23
C GLY A 104 -5.63 -11.26 -10.93
N ARG A 105 -6.12 -11.98 -11.96
CA ARG A 105 -6.89 -13.22 -11.78
C ARG A 105 -6.06 -14.46 -11.55
N THR A 106 -4.73 -14.38 -11.66
CA THR A 106 -3.79 -15.53 -11.47
C THR A 106 -4.10 -16.40 -10.25
N PRO A 107 -4.45 -15.86 -9.05
CA PRO A 107 -4.76 -16.69 -7.87
C PRO A 107 -6.02 -17.57 -8.01
N TYR A 108 -6.84 -17.33 -9.04
CA TYR A 108 -8.11 -18.04 -9.27
C TYR A 108 -8.03 -18.98 -10.46
N ILE A 109 -6.95 -18.93 -11.25
CA ILE A 109 -6.77 -19.71 -12.47
C ILE A 109 -5.91 -20.93 -12.16
N ASN A 110 -6.39 -22.12 -12.42
CA ASN A 110 -5.57 -23.33 -12.35
C ASN A 110 -4.47 -23.30 -13.41
N LYS A 111 -3.30 -23.88 -13.11
CA LYS A 111 -2.09 -23.85 -13.97
C LYS A 111 -2.31 -24.25 -15.44
N LEU A 112 -3.37 -24.99 -15.74
CA LEU A 112 -3.70 -25.47 -17.10
C LEU A 112 -4.98 -24.81 -17.67
N ALA A 113 -5.64 -23.91 -16.91
CA ALA A 113 -6.87 -23.28 -17.35
C ALA A 113 -6.61 -21.92 -18.01
N GLN A 114 -7.41 -21.59 -18.99
CA GLN A 114 -7.43 -20.25 -19.60
C GLN A 114 -8.33 -19.31 -18.78
N THR A 115 -8.11 -17.99 -18.95
CA THR A 115 -8.98 -16.95 -18.40
C THR A 115 -10.40 -17.08 -18.96
N THR A 116 -11.38 -16.97 -18.09
CA THR A 116 -12.80 -17.05 -18.45
C THR A 116 -13.36 -15.68 -18.92
N ALA A 117 -14.52 -15.67 -19.55
CA ALA A 117 -15.23 -14.44 -19.86
C ALA A 117 -15.53 -13.60 -18.59
N ARG A 118 -15.81 -14.27 -17.46
CA ARG A 118 -16.01 -13.62 -16.16
C ARG A 118 -14.75 -12.91 -15.66
N ASP A 119 -13.58 -13.51 -15.81
CA ASP A 119 -12.31 -12.90 -15.42
C ASP A 119 -12.02 -11.63 -16.23
N ARG A 120 -12.30 -11.68 -17.52
CA ARG A 120 -12.19 -10.50 -18.41
C ARG A 120 -13.17 -9.40 -18.00
N GLN A 121 -14.42 -9.75 -17.70
CA GLN A 121 -15.41 -8.80 -17.21
C GLN A 121 -14.94 -8.11 -15.93
N ILE A 122 -14.40 -8.85 -14.95
CA ILE A 122 -13.86 -8.29 -13.72
C ILE A 122 -12.69 -7.32 -14.02
N ALA A 123 -11.80 -7.67 -14.96
CA ALA A 123 -10.69 -6.81 -15.37
C ALA A 123 -11.19 -5.50 -15.99
N TYR A 124 -12.17 -5.57 -16.89
CA TYR A 124 -12.76 -4.37 -17.50
C TYR A 124 -13.50 -3.49 -16.49
N GLN A 125 -14.24 -4.08 -15.55
CA GLN A 125 -14.88 -3.33 -14.45
C GLN A 125 -13.86 -2.57 -13.60
N ALA A 126 -12.68 -3.16 -13.34
CA ALA A 126 -11.62 -2.47 -12.64
C ALA A 126 -11.04 -1.28 -13.44
N LEU A 127 -10.89 -1.42 -14.76
CA LEU A 127 -10.49 -0.33 -15.66
C LEU A 127 -11.53 0.79 -15.70
N GLU A 128 -12.82 0.46 -15.75
CA GLU A 128 -13.94 1.43 -15.72
C GLU A 128 -13.97 2.20 -14.40
N LEU A 129 -13.85 1.49 -13.26
CA LEU A 129 -13.85 2.10 -11.92
C LEU A 129 -12.74 3.15 -11.77
N LEU A 130 -11.60 2.93 -12.41
CA LEU A 130 -10.46 3.87 -12.39
C LEU A 130 -10.50 4.89 -13.55
N GLY A 131 -11.47 4.80 -14.46
CA GLY A 131 -11.62 5.73 -15.59
C GLY A 131 -10.57 5.55 -16.68
N ILE A 132 -9.95 4.37 -16.78
CA ILE A 132 -8.87 4.08 -17.74
C ILE A 132 -9.22 3.00 -18.78
N VAL A 133 -10.48 2.66 -18.95
CA VAL A 133 -10.93 1.65 -19.92
C VAL A 133 -10.48 1.97 -21.35
N GLY A 134 -10.41 3.25 -21.72
CA GLY A 134 -9.89 3.70 -23.02
C GLY A 134 -8.42 3.38 -23.29
N LEU A 135 -7.68 2.88 -22.28
CA LEU A 135 -6.29 2.46 -22.41
C LEU A 135 -6.16 0.95 -22.60
N ALA A 136 -7.25 0.17 -22.55
CA ALA A 136 -7.23 -1.30 -22.48
C ALA A 136 -6.34 -1.97 -23.53
N GLU A 137 -6.41 -1.49 -24.80
CA GLU A 137 -5.67 -2.06 -25.93
C GLU A 137 -4.27 -1.46 -26.13
N LYS A 138 -3.90 -0.43 -25.33
CA LYS A 138 -2.57 0.17 -25.44
C LYS A 138 -1.52 -0.73 -24.82
N ALA A 139 -0.30 -0.71 -25.37
CA ALA A 139 0.83 -1.34 -24.72
C ALA A 139 1.14 -0.62 -23.40
N TYR A 140 1.26 -1.39 -22.31
CA TYR A 140 1.56 -0.86 -20.97
C TYR A 140 2.84 0.00 -20.95
N THR A 141 3.85 -0.42 -21.72
CA THR A 141 5.13 0.30 -21.84
C THR A 141 5.03 1.67 -22.46
N ASN A 142 3.94 1.98 -23.18
CA ASN A 142 3.71 3.26 -23.85
C ASN A 142 2.90 4.25 -23.00
N LEU A 143 2.61 3.90 -21.75
CA LEU A 143 1.85 4.72 -20.82
C LEU A 143 2.76 5.65 -20.01
N SER A 144 2.22 6.80 -19.58
CA SER A 144 2.87 7.66 -18.59
C SER A 144 2.96 6.94 -17.23
N GLY A 145 3.88 7.35 -16.34
CA GLY A 145 4.05 6.75 -15.01
C GLY A 145 2.74 6.71 -14.21
N GLY A 146 1.95 7.79 -14.22
CA GLY A 146 0.64 7.84 -13.57
C GLY A 146 -0.37 6.85 -14.17
N GLN A 147 -0.41 6.72 -15.50
CA GLN A 147 -1.26 5.72 -16.16
C GLN A 147 -0.81 4.30 -15.83
N GLN A 148 0.50 4.02 -15.82
CA GLN A 148 1.03 2.73 -15.40
C GLN A 148 0.63 2.39 -13.96
N GLN A 149 0.69 3.36 -13.05
CA GLN A 149 0.28 3.16 -11.66
C GLN A 149 -1.21 2.83 -11.54
N LEU A 150 -2.08 3.54 -12.27
CA LEU A 150 -3.51 3.22 -12.31
C LEU A 150 -3.78 1.81 -12.86
N VAL A 151 -3.01 1.36 -13.84
CA VAL A 151 -3.09 -0.03 -14.35
C VAL A 151 -2.69 -1.05 -13.29
N LEU A 152 -1.65 -0.79 -12.48
CA LEU A 152 -1.27 -1.67 -11.36
C LEU A 152 -2.35 -1.71 -10.28
N ILE A 153 -3.02 -0.60 -10.02
CA ILE A 153 -4.17 -0.54 -9.12
C ILE A 153 -5.34 -1.35 -9.71
N ALA A 154 -5.66 -1.21 -11.01
CA ALA A 154 -6.68 -2.02 -11.69
C ALA A 154 -6.39 -3.51 -11.58
N ARG A 155 -5.12 -3.92 -11.77
CA ARG A 155 -4.68 -5.30 -11.57
C ARG A 155 -4.92 -5.79 -10.15
N ALA A 156 -4.59 -4.97 -9.15
CA ALA A 156 -4.82 -5.30 -7.74
C ALA A 156 -6.32 -5.42 -7.42
N LEU A 157 -7.18 -4.55 -7.98
CA LEU A 157 -8.63 -4.64 -7.84
C LEU A 157 -9.20 -5.89 -8.50
N THR A 158 -8.69 -6.26 -9.67
CA THR A 158 -9.09 -7.46 -10.41
C THR A 158 -8.80 -8.73 -9.62
N GLN A 159 -7.84 -8.70 -8.73
CA GLN A 159 -7.55 -9.78 -7.79
C GLN A 159 -8.63 -9.96 -6.73
N GLN A 160 -9.48 -8.95 -6.48
CA GLN A 160 -10.57 -8.98 -5.50
C GLN A 160 -10.13 -9.31 -4.06
N ALA A 161 -8.87 -9.07 -3.71
CA ALA A 161 -8.33 -9.30 -2.38
C ALA A 161 -9.03 -8.43 -1.31
N ASP A 162 -8.98 -8.86 -0.06
CA ASP A 162 -9.53 -8.13 1.08
C ASP A 162 -8.64 -6.96 1.51
N VAL A 163 -7.32 -7.14 1.38
CA VAL A 163 -6.30 -6.18 1.81
C VAL A 163 -5.50 -5.71 0.60
N LEU A 164 -5.53 -4.40 0.34
CA LEU A 164 -4.69 -3.74 -0.66
C LEU A 164 -3.42 -3.24 0.03
N VAL A 165 -2.26 -3.68 -0.44
CA VAL A 165 -0.95 -3.32 0.12
C VAL A 165 -0.18 -2.51 -0.90
N MET A 166 0.28 -1.33 -0.53
CA MET A 166 0.97 -0.41 -1.42
C MET A 166 2.32 0.03 -0.84
N ASP A 167 3.35 -0.05 -1.65
CA ASP A 167 4.70 0.37 -1.30
C ASP A 167 5.07 1.61 -2.10
N GLU A 168 4.95 2.77 -1.48
CA GLU A 168 5.22 4.09 -2.08
C GLU A 168 4.56 4.32 -3.45
N PRO A 169 3.23 4.18 -3.57
CA PRO A 169 2.55 4.14 -4.86
C PRO A 169 2.59 5.46 -5.64
N THR A 170 3.05 6.54 -5.04
CA THR A 170 3.06 7.91 -5.59
C THR A 170 4.45 8.46 -5.86
N ALA A 171 5.52 7.74 -5.49
CA ALA A 171 6.90 8.26 -5.50
C ALA A 171 7.41 8.76 -6.87
N ALA A 172 6.88 8.23 -7.97
CA ALA A 172 7.30 8.60 -9.33
C ALA A 172 6.22 9.39 -10.10
N LEU A 173 5.23 9.96 -9.39
CA LEU A 173 4.09 10.63 -10.00
C LEU A 173 4.18 12.15 -9.83
N ASP A 174 3.67 12.88 -10.82
CA ASP A 174 3.39 14.31 -10.68
C ASP A 174 2.24 14.56 -9.69
N PHE A 175 2.10 15.80 -9.25
CA PHE A 175 1.12 16.21 -8.25
C PHE A 175 -0.32 15.79 -8.58
N GLY A 176 -0.76 15.96 -9.84
CA GLY A 176 -2.12 15.61 -10.25
C GLY A 176 -2.38 14.11 -10.21
N ASN A 177 -1.41 13.30 -10.66
CA ASN A 177 -1.48 11.85 -10.61
C ASN A 177 -1.38 11.31 -9.17
N GLN A 178 -0.60 11.95 -8.28
CA GLN A 178 -0.57 11.60 -6.85
C GLN A 178 -1.95 11.76 -6.23
N GLN A 179 -2.60 12.91 -6.41
CA GLN A 179 -3.94 13.19 -5.90
C GLN A 179 -4.97 12.19 -6.44
N LEU A 180 -4.89 11.86 -7.73
CA LEU A 180 -5.78 10.88 -8.34
C LEU A 180 -5.63 9.51 -7.70
N VAL A 181 -4.40 9.01 -7.53
CA VAL A 181 -4.13 7.72 -6.89
C VAL A 181 -4.64 7.71 -5.45
N LEU A 182 -4.29 8.70 -4.63
CA LEU A 182 -4.70 8.78 -3.23
C LEU A 182 -6.22 8.84 -3.07
N SER A 183 -6.90 9.64 -3.91
CA SER A 183 -8.36 9.73 -3.88
C SER A 183 -9.04 8.41 -4.26
N ARG A 184 -8.49 7.67 -5.26
CA ARG A 184 -8.99 6.33 -5.62
C ARG A 184 -8.79 5.32 -4.50
N MET A 185 -7.65 5.36 -3.80
CA MET A 185 -7.40 4.47 -2.65
C MET A 185 -8.34 4.78 -1.48
N SER A 186 -8.55 6.06 -1.15
CA SER A 186 -9.53 6.47 -0.14
C SER A 186 -10.95 6.01 -0.50
N MET A 187 -11.34 6.12 -1.77
CA MET A 187 -12.63 5.59 -2.24
C MET A 187 -12.73 4.08 -2.00
N LEU A 188 -11.69 3.30 -2.28
CA LEU A 188 -11.71 1.85 -2.11
C LEU A 188 -11.79 1.44 -0.64
N SER A 189 -11.13 2.17 0.26
CA SER A 189 -11.29 1.97 1.70
C SER A 189 -12.76 2.18 2.11
N ARG A 190 -13.39 3.28 1.71
CA ARG A 190 -14.82 3.56 1.97
C ARG A 190 -15.77 2.51 1.38
N MET A 191 -15.34 1.78 0.33
CA MET A 191 -16.07 0.64 -0.24
C MET A 191 -15.84 -0.67 0.54
N GLY A 192 -15.17 -0.64 1.68
CA GLY A 192 -14.95 -1.76 2.57
C GLY A 192 -13.65 -2.54 2.36
N LYS A 193 -12.73 -2.07 1.49
CA LYS A 193 -11.39 -2.67 1.37
C LYS A 193 -10.49 -2.19 2.50
N ALA A 194 -9.72 -3.09 3.10
CA ALA A 194 -8.61 -2.68 3.96
C ALA A 194 -7.44 -2.19 3.09
N VAL A 195 -6.87 -1.04 3.41
CA VAL A 195 -5.76 -0.45 2.67
C VAL A 195 -4.58 -0.25 3.61
N VAL A 196 -3.42 -0.77 3.23
CA VAL A 196 -2.14 -0.53 3.93
C VAL A 196 -1.18 0.12 2.95
N MET A 197 -0.81 1.36 3.19
CA MET A 197 0.10 2.12 2.35
C MET A 197 1.36 2.49 3.10
N VAL A 198 2.51 2.19 2.54
CA VAL A 198 3.79 2.78 2.96
C VAL A 198 4.02 4.05 2.16
N THR A 199 4.37 5.11 2.85
CA THR A 199 4.80 6.37 2.24
C THR A 199 5.91 7.01 3.09
N HIS A 200 6.75 7.83 2.45
CA HIS A 200 7.70 8.72 3.13
C HIS A 200 7.17 10.16 3.20
N ASP A 201 6.02 10.44 2.59
CA ASP A 201 5.37 11.74 2.59
C ASP A 201 4.26 11.76 3.66
N PRO A 202 4.41 12.54 4.75
CA PRO A 202 3.42 12.63 5.81
C PRO A 202 2.11 13.27 5.36
N ASP A 203 2.13 14.17 4.35
CA ASP A 203 0.91 14.81 3.84
C ASP A 203 -0.01 13.79 3.17
N HIS A 204 0.51 12.74 2.55
CA HIS A 204 -0.31 11.64 2.05
C HIS A 204 -1.11 10.97 3.16
N ALA A 205 -0.50 10.77 4.33
CA ALA A 205 -1.18 10.16 5.46
C ALA A 205 -2.21 11.12 6.09
N LEU A 206 -1.89 12.42 6.19
CA LEU A 206 -2.85 13.45 6.62
C LEU A 206 -4.07 13.50 5.69
N PHE A 207 -3.85 13.34 4.38
CA PHE A 207 -4.89 13.44 3.36
C PHE A 207 -5.85 12.25 3.34
N CYS A 208 -5.39 11.01 3.53
CA CYS A 208 -6.19 9.84 3.20
C CYS A 208 -6.26 8.75 4.29
N ALA A 209 -5.42 8.79 5.34
CA ALA A 209 -5.40 7.72 6.32
C ALA A 209 -6.43 7.93 7.44
N ASP A 210 -7.06 6.82 7.85
CA ASP A 210 -7.83 6.77 9.09
C ASP A 210 -6.89 6.59 10.29
N ARG A 211 -5.77 5.86 10.09
CA ARG A 211 -4.76 5.61 11.11
C ARG A 211 -3.35 5.59 10.53
N VAL A 212 -2.41 6.06 11.33
CA VAL A 212 -0.99 6.13 11.02
C VAL A 212 -0.20 5.22 11.97
N ILE A 213 0.78 4.52 11.41
CA ILE A 213 1.79 3.77 12.13
C ILE A 213 3.13 4.43 11.83
N VAL A 214 3.78 4.97 12.84
CA VAL A 214 5.11 5.58 12.72
C VAL A 214 6.15 4.51 13.02
N MET A 215 7.03 4.24 12.05
CA MET A 215 8.13 3.30 12.22
C MET A 215 9.47 4.01 12.31
N ASP A 216 10.30 3.55 13.25
CA ASP A 216 11.69 3.94 13.38
C ASP A 216 12.55 2.74 13.76
N ALA A 217 13.71 2.57 13.14
CA ALA A 217 14.69 1.50 13.40
C ALA A 217 14.04 0.11 13.58
N GLY A 218 13.13 -0.26 12.71
CA GLY A 218 12.46 -1.57 12.71
C GLY A 218 11.39 -1.77 13.76
N ARG A 219 10.96 -0.72 14.46
CA ARG A 219 9.94 -0.77 15.53
C ARG A 219 8.80 0.19 15.25
N VAL A 220 7.65 -0.08 15.84
CA VAL A 220 6.56 0.91 15.93
C VAL A 220 6.89 1.90 17.03
N LEU A 221 7.01 3.18 16.65
CA LEU A 221 7.28 4.27 17.55
C LEU A 221 5.98 4.86 18.12
N ALA A 222 4.96 4.99 17.26
CA ALA A 222 3.63 5.47 17.61
C ALA A 222 2.60 4.90 16.65
N GLN A 223 1.35 4.81 17.07
CA GLN A 223 0.20 4.53 16.22
C GLN A 223 -1.04 5.24 16.77
N GLY A 224 -1.85 5.80 15.88
CA GLY A 224 -3.02 6.59 16.22
C GLY A 224 -3.60 7.28 14.99
N THR A 225 -4.46 8.26 15.20
CA THR A 225 -4.97 9.12 14.13
C THR A 225 -3.83 9.92 13.47
N PRO A 226 -3.99 10.37 12.21
CA PRO A 226 -2.99 11.24 11.59
C PRO A 226 -2.64 12.45 12.46
N ALA A 227 -3.64 13.08 13.08
CA ALA A 227 -3.44 14.25 13.93
C ALA A 227 -2.60 13.97 15.19
N GLU A 228 -2.71 12.79 15.76
CA GLU A 228 -1.93 12.37 16.93
C GLU A 228 -0.49 11.97 16.58
N CYS A 229 -0.31 11.35 15.41
CA CYS A 229 0.98 10.78 15.00
C CYS A 229 1.86 11.75 14.20
N ILE A 230 1.25 12.66 13.43
CA ILE A 230 1.99 13.59 12.57
C ILE A 230 2.04 14.95 13.28
N THR A 231 3.11 15.13 14.06
CA THR A 231 3.41 16.38 14.78
C THR A 231 4.78 16.91 14.38
N THR A 232 5.03 18.18 14.61
CA THR A 232 6.32 18.83 14.38
C THR A 232 7.46 18.03 15.04
N GLU A 233 7.28 17.63 16.30
CA GLU A 233 8.28 16.87 17.07
C GLU A 233 8.52 15.48 16.46
N MET A 234 7.44 14.82 16.02
CA MET A 234 7.55 13.50 15.40
C MET A 234 8.29 13.59 14.06
N LEU A 235 7.97 14.57 13.21
CA LEU A 235 8.66 14.77 11.94
C LEU A 235 10.14 15.06 12.13
N ALA A 236 10.51 15.94 13.07
CA ALA A 236 11.90 16.20 13.41
C ALA A 236 12.64 14.94 13.86
N ARG A 237 11.96 14.11 14.68
CA ARG A 237 12.54 12.86 15.19
C ARG A 237 12.81 11.82 14.11
N ILE A 238 11.83 11.58 13.20
CA ILE A 238 11.94 10.48 12.22
C ILE A 238 12.66 10.87 10.95
N TYR A 239 12.62 12.16 10.56
CA TYR A 239 13.25 12.62 9.33
C TYR A 239 14.53 13.44 9.57
N GLY A 240 14.79 13.86 10.82
CA GLY A 240 15.96 14.66 11.15
C GLY A 240 15.95 16.04 10.47
N THR A 241 14.78 16.58 10.20
CA THR A 241 14.61 17.86 9.47
C THR A 241 13.71 18.81 10.23
N ASP A 242 13.92 20.10 10.06
CA ASP A 242 13.03 21.11 10.57
C ASP A 242 11.80 21.20 9.64
N ALA A 243 10.66 20.84 10.18
CA ALA A 243 9.37 20.96 9.53
C ALA A 243 8.34 21.40 10.58
N SER A 244 7.33 22.15 10.16
CA SER A 244 6.22 22.53 11.02
C SER A 244 4.93 21.89 10.50
N VAL A 245 4.13 21.34 11.40
CA VAL A 245 2.78 20.90 11.10
C VAL A 245 1.83 22.03 11.45
N VAL A 246 1.10 22.52 10.47
CA VAL A 246 0.22 23.70 10.61
C VAL A 246 -1.17 23.39 10.10
N ASP A 247 -2.18 23.99 10.77
CA ASP A 247 -3.55 23.98 10.28
C ASP A 247 -3.75 25.17 9.34
N VAL A 248 -4.20 24.91 8.12
CA VAL A 248 -4.49 25.94 7.11
C VAL A 248 -5.99 26.00 6.85
N GLU A 249 -6.51 27.19 6.63
CA GLU A 249 -7.89 27.39 6.23
C GLU A 249 -7.94 27.61 4.71
N LEU A 250 -8.65 26.71 4.05
CA LEU A 250 -8.86 26.74 2.60
C LEU A 250 -10.13 27.53 2.26
N ASP A 251 -10.29 27.86 0.99
CA ASP A 251 -11.51 28.51 0.49
C ASP A 251 -12.75 27.69 0.87
N GLY A 252 -13.77 28.39 1.41
CA GLY A 252 -14.99 27.75 1.90
C GLY A 252 -14.96 27.34 3.37
N GLY A 253 -13.90 27.72 4.12
CA GLY A 253 -13.80 27.47 5.57
C GLY A 253 -13.37 26.04 5.93
N LEU A 254 -12.94 25.24 4.98
CA LEU A 254 -12.36 23.91 5.22
C LEU A 254 -10.99 24.08 5.90
N ARG A 255 -10.76 23.35 6.97
CA ARG A 255 -9.46 23.32 7.66
C ARG A 255 -8.75 22.03 7.36
N GLU A 256 -7.54 22.16 6.89
CA GLU A 256 -6.64 21.04 6.57
C GLU A 256 -5.34 21.20 7.34
N ARG A 257 -4.71 20.07 7.66
CA ARG A 257 -3.40 20.02 8.29
C ARG A 257 -2.36 19.67 7.26
N VAL A 258 -1.24 20.41 7.23
CA VAL A 258 -0.16 20.22 6.27
C VAL A 258 1.19 20.31 6.93
N CYS A 259 2.18 19.64 6.32
CA CYS A 259 3.57 19.67 6.73
C CYS A 259 4.33 20.72 5.90
N VAL A 260 4.90 21.71 6.55
CA VAL A 260 5.64 22.80 5.89
C VAL A 260 7.12 22.64 6.22
N PRO A 261 8.00 22.43 5.21
CA PRO A 261 9.44 22.44 5.43
C PRO A 261 9.90 23.80 5.94
N VAL A 262 10.75 23.82 6.97
CA VAL A 262 11.38 25.04 7.48
C VAL A 262 12.82 25.08 6.94
N LEU A 263 13.10 26.02 6.03
CA LEU A 263 14.44 26.22 5.52
C LEU A 263 15.22 27.10 6.51
N ALA A 264 16.38 26.61 6.99
CA ALA A 264 17.31 27.46 7.71
C ALA A 264 17.74 28.61 6.78
N ARG A 265 17.54 29.85 7.24
CA ARG A 265 17.98 31.05 6.53
C ARG A 265 19.45 31.37 6.83
#